data_93e602938e3728cc6c32986acccaa844
#
_entry.id   93e602938e3728cc6c32986acccaa844
#
_cell.length_a   1.000
_cell.length_b   1.000
_cell.length_c   1.000
_cell.angle_alpha   90.00
_cell.angle_beta   90.00
_cell.angle_gamma   90.00
#
_symmetry.space_group_name_H-M   'P 1'
#
loop_
_entity.id
_entity.type
_entity.pdbx_description
1 polymer ?
#
loop_
_entity_poly.entity_id
_entity_poly.type
_entity_poly.pdbx_seq_one_letter_code
_entity_poly.pdbx_strand_id
1 'polypeptide(L)'
;MVVLFASVLQLALVQHVRNTCVDAAAEGARYAAQVGRAPADGAQRTADLLRASLAERYATDVTARRVDAAGLALVEVTVRVPLPVVGLLGPGGVMELDGHAPVEQP
;
A
#
# COMPACT_ATOMS: atom_id res chain seq x y z
N MET A 1 30.15 -9.26 -10.82
CA MET A 1 28.98 -9.81 -11.56
C MET A 1 27.85 -10.24 -10.63
N VAL A 2 28.14 -11.07 -9.64
CA VAL A 2 27.11 -11.55 -8.71
C VAL A 2 26.48 -10.40 -7.93
N VAL A 3 27.29 -9.44 -7.46
CA VAL A 3 26.80 -8.29 -6.71
C VAL A 3 25.88 -7.42 -7.56
N LEU A 4 26.27 -7.21 -8.81
CA LEU A 4 25.45 -6.42 -9.73
C LEU A 4 24.10 -7.11 -10.01
N PHE A 5 24.14 -8.41 -10.24
CA PHE A 5 22.93 -9.20 -10.48
C PHE A 5 22.00 -9.17 -9.25
N ALA A 6 22.58 -9.34 -8.06
CA ALA A 6 21.80 -9.30 -6.83
C ALA A 6 21.16 -7.93 -6.60
N SER A 7 21.90 -6.85 -6.93
CA SER A 7 21.39 -5.50 -6.81
C SER A 7 20.19 -5.24 -7.73
N VAL A 8 20.26 -5.73 -8.96
CA VAL A 8 19.18 -5.62 -9.92
C VAL A 8 17.96 -6.40 -9.44
N LEU A 9 18.17 -7.61 -8.90
CA LEU A 9 17.07 -8.41 -8.36
C LEU A 9 16.39 -7.71 -7.19
N GLN A 10 17.18 -7.11 -6.29
CA GLN A 10 16.60 -6.39 -5.15
C GLN A 10 15.80 -5.18 -5.60
N LEU A 11 16.30 -4.45 -6.59
CA LEU A 11 15.58 -3.32 -7.14
C LEU A 11 14.26 -3.76 -7.77
N ALA A 12 14.29 -4.86 -8.52
CA ALA A 12 13.08 -5.41 -9.12
C ALA A 12 12.07 -5.83 -8.06
N LEU A 13 12.56 -6.43 -6.96
CA LEU A 13 11.69 -6.86 -5.87
C LEU A 13 11.06 -5.66 -5.17
N VAL A 14 11.84 -4.61 -4.91
CA VAL A 14 11.32 -3.39 -4.30
C VAL A 14 10.22 -2.78 -5.18
N GLN A 15 10.45 -2.71 -6.48
CA GLN A 15 9.45 -2.17 -7.41
C GLN A 15 8.20 -3.03 -7.45
N HIS A 16 8.37 -4.36 -7.41
CA HIS A 16 7.23 -5.28 -7.40
C HIS A 16 6.37 -5.07 -6.15
N VAL A 17 7.00 -5.01 -4.98
CA VAL A 17 6.29 -4.78 -3.72
C VAL A 17 5.62 -3.42 -3.72
N ARG A 18 6.33 -2.39 -4.16
CA ARG A 18 5.79 -1.03 -4.24
C ARG A 18 4.55 -0.99 -5.13
N ASN A 19 4.65 -1.53 -6.33
CA ASN A 19 3.54 -1.50 -7.28
C ASN A 19 2.33 -2.26 -6.74
N THR A 20 2.57 -3.41 -6.14
CA THR A 20 1.49 -4.22 -5.56
C THR A 20 0.81 -3.48 -4.41
N CYS A 21 1.59 -2.82 -3.55
CA CYS A 21 1.05 -2.06 -2.42
C CYS A 21 0.26 -0.84 -2.89
N VAL A 22 0.76 -0.13 -3.89
CA VAL A 22 0.05 1.02 -4.46
C VAL A 22 -1.28 0.58 -5.06
N ASP A 23 -1.27 -0.51 -5.81
CA ASP A 23 -2.49 -1.04 -6.42
C ASP A 23 -3.49 -1.49 -5.35
N ALA A 24 -3.01 -2.16 -4.31
CA ALA A 24 -3.87 -2.59 -3.21
C ALA A 24 -4.46 -1.41 -2.46
N ALA A 25 -3.65 -0.38 -2.19
CA ALA A 25 -4.11 0.82 -1.50
C ALA A 25 -5.15 1.58 -2.34
N ALA A 26 -4.93 1.67 -3.66
CA ALA A 26 -5.88 2.31 -4.56
C ALA A 26 -7.20 1.55 -4.60
N GLU A 27 -7.14 0.22 -4.65
CA GLU A 27 -8.34 -0.62 -4.64
C GLU A 27 -9.08 -0.47 -3.31
N GLY A 28 -8.34 -0.48 -2.19
CA GLY A 28 -8.94 -0.26 -0.88
C GLY A 28 -9.59 1.09 -0.75
N ALA A 29 -8.95 2.13 -1.28
CA ALA A 29 -9.51 3.48 -1.24
C ALA A 29 -10.81 3.55 -2.05
N ARG A 30 -10.84 2.94 -3.24
CA ARG A 30 -12.05 2.89 -4.05
C ARG A 30 -13.17 2.13 -3.35
N TYR A 31 -12.82 1.02 -2.69
CA TYR A 31 -13.79 0.22 -1.94
C TYR A 31 -14.40 1.04 -0.80
N ALA A 32 -13.56 1.74 -0.04
CA ALA A 32 -14.02 2.55 1.10
C ALA A 32 -14.80 3.79 0.66
N ALA A 33 -14.57 4.26 -0.56
CA ALA A 33 -15.24 5.44 -1.08
C ALA A 33 -16.66 5.15 -1.56
N GLN A 34 -17.04 3.88 -1.65
CA GLN A 34 -18.39 3.50 -2.08
C GLN A 34 -19.43 3.94 -1.04
N VAL A 35 -20.65 4.17 -1.52
CA VAL A 35 -21.75 4.54 -0.66
C VAL A 35 -22.00 3.45 0.39
N GLY A 36 -22.09 3.84 1.65
CA GLY A 36 -22.32 2.90 2.75
C GLY A 36 -21.08 2.26 3.31
N ARG A 37 -19.89 2.64 2.83
CA ARG A 37 -18.63 2.11 3.33
C ARG A 37 -17.91 3.14 4.22
N ALA A 38 -17.06 2.66 5.10
CA ALA A 38 -16.24 3.49 5.98
C ALA A 38 -14.76 3.34 5.61
N PRO A 39 -13.89 4.28 6.00
CA PRO A 39 -12.45 4.14 5.74
C PRO A 39 -11.86 2.83 6.25
N ALA A 40 -12.32 2.34 7.41
CA ALA A 40 -11.85 1.07 7.96
C ALA A 40 -12.10 -0.10 7.01
N ASP A 41 -13.17 -0.06 6.22
CA ASP A 41 -13.45 -1.09 5.22
C ASP A 41 -12.37 -1.11 4.15
N GLY A 42 -11.87 0.06 3.78
CA GLY A 42 -10.79 0.17 2.81
C GLY A 42 -9.49 -0.37 3.34
N ALA A 43 -9.17 -0.09 4.60
CA ALA A 43 -7.97 -0.62 5.23
C ALA A 43 -8.03 -2.15 5.27
N GLN A 44 -9.17 -2.71 5.63
CA GLN A 44 -9.35 -4.16 5.68
C GLN A 44 -9.22 -4.78 4.29
N ARG A 45 -9.84 -4.17 3.28
CA ARG A 45 -9.75 -4.64 1.90
C ARG A 45 -8.30 -4.64 1.40
N THR A 46 -7.58 -3.55 1.70
CA THR A 46 -6.17 -3.43 1.32
C THR A 46 -5.34 -4.52 2.00
N ALA A 47 -5.55 -4.73 3.30
CA ALA A 47 -4.81 -5.76 4.03
C ALA A 47 -5.08 -7.16 3.45
N ASP A 48 -6.33 -7.45 3.11
CA ASP A 48 -6.69 -8.75 2.52
C ASP A 48 -6.00 -8.96 1.18
N LEU A 49 -5.93 -7.91 0.35
CA LEU A 49 -5.25 -7.97 -0.94
C LEU A 49 -3.76 -8.20 -0.77
N LEU A 50 -3.14 -7.54 0.22
CA LEU A 50 -1.71 -7.70 0.48
C LEU A 50 -1.39 -9.11 0.99
N ARG A 51 -2.25 -9.68 1.84
CA ARG A 51 -2.07 -11.06 2.30
C ARG A 51 -2.12 -12.04 1.15
N ALA A 52 -3.06 -11.82 0.23
CA ALA A 52 -3.23 -12.71 -0.93
C ALA A 52 -2.11 -12.56 -1.95
N SER A 53 -1.61 -11.32 -2.13
CA SER A 53 -0.65 -11.02 -3.19
C SER A 53 0.80 -11.14 -2.75
N LEU A 54 1.10 -10.84 -1.50
CA LEU A 54 2.46 -10.79 -0.98
C LEU A 54 2.61 -11.71 0.23
N ALA A 55 2.40 -11.17 1.43
CA ALA A 55 2.55 -11.92 2.67
C ALA A 55 1.89 -11.15 3.80
N GLU A 56 1.64 -11.84 4.90
CA GLU A 56 1.04 -11.26 6.10
C GLU A 56 1.83 -10.06 6.61
N ARG A 57 3.15 -10.12 6.56
CA ARG A 57 4.00 -9.03 7.07
C ARG A 57 3.78 -7.71 6.34
N TYR A 58 3.26 -7.75 5.12
CA TYR A 58 2.95 -6.53 4.35
C TYR A 58 1.56 -6.00 4.65
N ALA A 59 0.76 -6.74 5.42
CA ALA A 59 -0.62 -6.39 5.73
C ALA A 59 -0.81 -5.91 7.17
N THR A 60 0.27 -5.69 7.92
CA THR A 60 0.19 -5.40 9.34
C THR A 60 0.06 -3.92 9.68
N ASP A 61 0.38 -3.03 8.76
CA ASP A 61 0.32 -1.59 9.01
C ASP A 61 -0.40 -0.89 7.85
N VAL A 62 -1.72 -1.01 7.86
CA VAL A 62 -2.58 -0.39 6.85
C VAL A 62 -3.57 0.50 7.59
N THR A 63 -3.62 1.77 7.21
CA THR A 63 -4.54 2.73 7.80
C THR A 63 -5.34 3.42 6.71
N ALA A 64 -6.53 3.91 7.05
CA ALA A 64 -7.37 4.62 6.13
C ALA A 64 -8.08 5.76 6.85
N ARG A 65 -8.27 6.85 6.14
CA ARG A 65 -8.96 8.01 6.69
C ARG A 65 -9.63 8.82 5.58
N ARG A 66 -10.55 9.67 5.98
CA ARG A 66 -11.13 10.65 5.06
C ARG A 66 -10.32 11.93 5.12
N VAL A 67 -10.06 12.50 3.97
CA VAL A 67 -9.36 13.77 3.86
C VAL A 67 -10.13 14.69 2.92
N ASP A 68 -10.04 15.99 3.16
CA ASP A 68 -10.62 16.99 2.26
C ASP A 68 -9.48 17.67 1.52
N ALA A 69 -9.58 17.66 0.20
CA ALA A 69 -8.59 18.33 -0.65
C ALA A 69 -9.35 19.17 -1.66
N ALA A 70 -9.15 20.49 -1.59
CA ALA A 70 -9.80 21.45 -2.49
C ALA A 70 -11.33 21.30 -2.52
N GLY A 71 -11.94 21.05 -1.37
CA GLY A 71 -13.39 20.91 -1.25
C GLY A 71 -13.93 19.54 -1.65
N LEU A 72 -13.06 18.62 -2.02
CA LEU A 72 -13.45 17.27 -2.42
C LEU A 72 -13.10 16.29 -1.29
N ALA A 73 -14.08 15.48 -0.88
CA ALA A 73 -13.85 14.45 0.12
C ALA A 73 -13.20 13.23 -0.54
N LEU A 74 -12.11 12.79 0.03
CA LEU A 74 -11.36 11.64 -0.47
C LEU A 74 -11.19 10.62 0.65
N VAL A 75 -11.01 9.35 0.29
CA VAL A 75 -10.52 8.33 1.20
C VAL A 75 -9.05 8.11 0.86
N GLU A 76 -8.19 8.20 1.86
CA GLU A 76 -6.77 7.92 1.71
C GLU A 76 -6.44 6.64 2.46
N VAL A 77 -5.83 5.68 1.78
CA VAL A 77 -5.33 4.45 2.39
C VAL A 77 -3.81 4.52 2.36
N THR A 78 -3.20 4.35 3.51
CA THR A 78 -1.74 4.37 3.65
C THR A 78 -1.26 2.99 4.08
N VAL A 79 -0.28 2.47 3.35
CA VAL A 79 0.34 1.19 3.64
C VAL A 79 1.80 1.42 3.99
N ARG A 80 2.23 0.90 5.14
CA ARG A 80 3.63 0.91 5.54
C ARG A 80 4.13 -0.52 5.54
N VAL A 81 5.18 -0.76 4.77
CA VAL A 81 5.72 -2.10 4.60
C VAL A 81 7.23 -2.08 4.79
N PRO A 82 7.81 -3.20 5.28
CA PRO A 82 9.26 -3.29 5.34
C PRO A 82 9.83 -3.33 3.93
N LEU A 83 10.95 -2.63 3.72
CA LEU A 83 11.65 -2.72 2.45
C LEU A 83 12.22 -4.13 2.29
N PRO A 84 11.98 -4.79 1.15
CA PRO A 84 12.51 -6.13 0.91
C PRO A 84 13.97 -6.09 0.48
N VAL A 85 14.81 -5.43 1.28
CA VAL A 85 16.23 -5.27 1.01
C VAL A 85 17.02 -5.98 2.09
N VAL A 86 17.96 -6.82 1.70
CA VAL A 86 18.82 -7.53 2.63
C VAL A 86 20.29 -7.26 2.32
N GLY A 87 21.10 -7.30 3.34
CA GLY A 87 22.54 -7.22 3.18
C GLY A 87 23.09 -5.82 3.36
N LEU A 88 23.70 -5.29 2.33
CA LEU A 88 24.58 -4.12 2.39
C LEU A 88 23.96 -2.86 3.00
N LEU A 89 22.67 -2.72 2.94
CA LEU A 89 22.00 -1.51 3.45
C LEU A 89 21.54 -1.66 4.90
N GLY A 90 21.88 -2.76 5.54
CA GLY A 90 21.51 -2.99 6.93
C GLY A 90 20.05 -3.35 7.09
N PRO A 91 19.50 -3.21 8.32
CA PRO A 91 18.08 -3.48 8.53
C PRO A 91 17.27 -2.57 7.64
N GLY A 92 16.37 -3.13 6.90
CA GLY A 92 15.57 -2.41 5.94
C GLY A 92 14.72 -1.32 6.58
N GLY A 93 14.53 -0.24 5.87
CA GLY A 93 13.63 0.81 6.28
C GLY A 93 12.19 0.43 6.05
N VAL A 94 11.30 1.39 6.28
CA VAL A 94 9.88 1.25 6.04
C VAL A 94 9.53 2.07 4.81
N MET A 95 8.75 1.46 3.90
CA MET A 95 8.27 2.14 2.71
C MET A 95 6.80 2.50 2.95
N GLU A 96 6.46 3.75 2.68
CA GLU A 96 5.09 4.23 2.85
C GLU A 96 4.47 4.52 1.49
N LEU A 97 3.29 3.96 1.27
CA LEU A 97 2.60 4.07 -0.02
C LEU A 97 1.14 4.44 0.22
N ASP A 98 0.60 5.31 -0.62
CA ASP A 98 -0.76 5.82 -0.48
C ASP A 98 -1.60 5.51 -1.69
N GLY A 99 -2.90 5.33 -1.45
CA GLY A 99 -3.90 5.30 -2.50
C GLY A 99 -5.04 6.21 -2.11
N HIS A 100 -5.66 6.85 -3.08
CA HIS A 100 -6.76 7.79 -2.85
C HIS A 100 -7.92 7.50 -3.78
N ALA A 101 -9.14 7.78 -3.32
CA ALA A 101 -10.32 7.73 -4.16
C ALA A 101 -11.34 8.75 -3.68
N PRO A 102 -12.03 9.46 -4.59
CA PRO A 102 -13.07 10.39 -4.17
C PRO A 102 -14.28 9.62 -3.59
N VAL A 103 -14.83 10.18 -2.53
CA VAL A 103 -16.00 9.57 -1.88
C VAL A 103 -17.20 9.70 -2.82
N GLU A 104 -17.89 8.58 -3.05
CA GLU A 104 -19.07 8.58 -3.88
C GLU A 104 -20.22 9.29 -3.17
N GLN A 105 -20.99 10.07 -3.93
CA GLN A 105 -22.16 10.72 -3.41
C GLN A 105 -23.37 9.81 -3.56
N PRO A 106 -24.26 9.76 -2.53
CA PRO A 106 -25.48 8.96 -2.64
C PRO A 106 -26.41 9.50 -3.73
#